data_04381caac0c879bbb41d4a64e49f836a
#
_entry.id   04381caac0c879bbb41d4a64e49f836a
#
_cell.length_a   1.000
_cell.length_b   1.000
_cell.length_c   1.000
_cell.angle_alpha   90.00
_cell.angle_beta   90.00
_cell.angle_gamma   90.00
#
_symmetry.space_group_name_H-M   'P 1'
#
loop_
_entity.id
_entity.type
_entity.pdbx_description
1 polymer ?
#
loop_
_entity_poly.entity_id
_entity_poly.type
_entity_poly.pdbx_seq_one_letter_code
_entity_poly.pdbx_strand_id
1 'polypeptide(L)'
;MREVSTYTIRNFLIAIIITIVPIFHYSQCNNGTNFFPTTVQTPILNQWWSATANNWAGEIIKIGVISGENYQFSTCATYGNVQASYDTELTLRDQTGTLIDFNDDYIGCGNQSYINWTATFSGEVHLHINDQNCASNSIATELMIFRSPISICSPPVATYNKTCQPNSTYDVAINLSSTGSGSSVSISTIDSVYFTNVQSGSYSLNGLSGISTIVISDFIDSSCYTSQGFSICNPCTNISAPSDLPCNAPSLNLL
;
A
#
# COMPACT_ATOMS: atom_id res chain seq x y z
N MET A 1 -54.07 -44.81 -12.38
CA MET A 1 -53.20 -44.40 -11.24
C MET A 1 -52.03 -43.62 -11.81
N ARG A 2 -51.99 -42.32 -11.54
CA ARG A 2 -50.90 -41.43 -12.02
C ARG A 2 -49.77 -41.44 -10.99
N GLU A 3 -48.58 -41.85 -11.41
CA GLU A 3 -47.37 -41.68 -10.63
C GLU A 3 -47.08 -40.18 -10.50
N VAL A 4 -47.15 -39.64 -9.31
CA VAL A 4 -46.70 -38.29 -9.00
C VAL A 4 -45.18 -38.32 -8.80
N SER A 5 -44.50 -37.72 -9.71
CA SER A 5 -43.05 -37.65 -9.80
C SER A 5 -42.42 -37.12 -8.50
N THR A 6 -41.65 -37.94 -7.81
CA THR A 6 -40.84 -37.62 -6.66
C THR A 6 -39.70 -36.63 -6.93
N TYR A 7 -39.55 -36.21 -8.18
CA TYR A 7 -38.47 -35.27 -8.62
C TYR A 7 -38.71 -33.82 -8.20
N THR A 8 -39.97 -33.42 -8.07
CA THR A 8 -40.33 -32.01 -7.80
C THR A 8 -40.08 -31.59 -6.35
N ILE A 9 -40.19 -32.50 -5.42
CA ILE A 9 -40.01 -32.21 -3.98
C ILE A 9 -38.55 -32.05 -3.59
N ARG A 10 -37.63 -32.79 -4.25
CA ARG A 10 -36.20 -32.74 -3.95
C ARG A 10 -35.52 -31.44 -4.42
N ASN A 11 -35.98 -30.88 -5.52
CA ASN A 11 -35.49 -29.59 -6.04
C ASN A 11 -36.06 -28.39 -5.25
N PHE A 12 -37.23 -28.52 -4.65
CA PHE A 12 -37.83 -27.45 -3.84
C PHE A 12 -37.16 -27.33 -2.46
N LEU A 13 -36.73 -28.47 -1.87
CA LEU A 13 -35.99 -28.48 -0.60
C LEU A 13 -34.56 -27.93 -0.74
N ILE A 14 -33.90 -28.13 -1.90
CA ILE A 14 -32.56 -27.57 -2.15
C ILE A 14 -32.63 -26.05 -2.35
N ALA A 15 -33.68 -25.53 -3.00
CA ALA A 15 -33.87 -24.10 -3.19
C ALA A 15 -34.16 -23.34 -1.87
N ILE A 16 -34.81 -23.97 -0.90
CA ILE A 16 -35.10 -23.35 0.41
C ILE A 16 -33.86 -23.33 1.33
N ILE A 17 -32.93 -24.27 1.20
CA ILE A 17 -31.70 -24.31 2.01
C ILE A 17 -30.70 -23.22 1.58
N ILE A 18 -30.72 -22.78 0.33
CA ILE A 18 -29.80 -21.73 -0.18
C ILE A 18 -30.22 -20.33 0.28
N THR A 19 -31.47 -20.12 0.74
CA THR A 19 -31.97 -18.80 1.16
C THR A 19 -31.81 -18.51 2.67
N ILE A 20 -31.24 -19.43 3.46
CA ILE A 20 -30.98 -19.23 4.89
C ILE A 20 -29.46 -19.29 5.17
N VAL A 21 -28.65 -18.63 4.33
CA VAL A 21 -27.33 -18.20 4.77
C VAL A 21 -27.57 -16.90 5.52
N PRO A 22 -27.36 -16.81 6.85
CA PRO A 22 -27.38 -15.53 7.52
C PRO A 22 -26.29 -14.70 6.85
N ILE A 23 -26.70 -13.67 6.11
CA ILE A 23 -25.81 -12.62 5.71
C ILE A 23 -25.46 -11.93 7.03
N PHE A 24 -24.30 -12.25 7.60
CA PHE A 24 -23.74 -11.45 8.67
C PHE A 24 -23.47 -10.09 8.05
N HIS A 25 -24.44 -9.18 8.16
CA HIS A 25 -24.19 -7.77 8.00
C HIS A 25 -23.33 -7.39 9.20
N TYR A 26 -22.04 -7.23 8.98
CA TYR A 26 -21.21 -6.51 9.94
C TYR A 26 -21.83 -5.13 10.08
N SER A 27 -22.40 -4.87 11.24
CA SER A 27 -23.12 -3.63 11.50
C SER A 27 -22.09 -2.53 11.69
N GLN A 28 -22.02 -1.64 10.71
CA GLN A 28 -21.26 -0.39 10.87
C GLN A 28 -21.93 0.44 11.94
N CYS A 29 -21.22 0.77 13.00
CA CYS A 29 -21.78 1.50 14.11
C CYS A 29 -22.21 2.92 13.70
N ASN A 30 -23.45 3.25 14.00
CA ASN A 30 -24.00 4.59 13.77
C ASN A 30 -24.62 5.15 15.06
N ASN A 31 -24.24 4.60 16.20
CA ASN A 31 -24.77 4.95 17.51
C ASN A 31 -23.72 5.75 18.27
N GLY A 32 -23.71 6.98 18.16
CA GLY A 32 -22.85 7.88 18.92
C GLY A 32 -23.36 9.29 18.73
N THR A 33 -23.59 9.98 19.80
CA THR A 33 -23.97 11.39 19.79
C THR A 33 -23.03 12.24 20.65
N ASN A 34 -22.09 11.57 21.33
CA ASN A 34 -21.18 12.21 22.27
C ASN A 34 -19.83 12.47 21.61
N PHE A 35 -19.56 13.71 21.27
CA PHE A 35 -18.26 14.14 20.77
C PHE A 35 -17.27 14.37 21.91
N PHE A 36 -16.19 13.56 21.95
CA PHE A 36 -15.13 13.72 22.93
C PHE A 36 -13.74 13.39 22.31
N PRO A 37 -12.79 14.37 22.29
CA PRO A 37 -12.96 15.79 22.67
C PRO A 37 -13.97 16.52 21.79
N THR A 38 -14.55 17.61 22.31
CA THR A 38 -15.54 18.42 21.54
C THR A 38 -14.92 19.22 20.41
N THR A 39 -13.60 19.45 20.46
CA THR A 39 -12.83 20.18 19.43
C THR A 39 -12.33 19.25 18.35
N VAL A 40 -12.17 19.78 17.13
CA VAL A 40 -11.52 19.07 16.04
C VAL A 40 -10.05 18.83 16.37
N GLN A 41 -9.63 17.59 16.27
CA GLN A 41 -8.27 17.17 16.54
C GLN A 41 -7.43 17.21 15.27
N THR A 42 -6.18 17.65 15.37
CA THR A 42 -5.23 17.67 14.25
C THR A 42 -4.05 16.77 14.59
N PRO A 43 -3.97 15.56 14.00
CA PRO A 43 -2.90 14.63 14.27
C PRO A 43 -1.52 15.19 13.87
N ILE A 44 -0.50 14.85 14.64
CA ILE A 44 0.88 15.25 14.38
C ILE A 44 1.44 14.43 13.21
N LEU A 45 2.17 15.09 12.31
CA LEU A 45 2.72 14.47 11.10
C LEU A 45 3.84 13.48 11.44
N ASN A 46 3.81 12.30 10.80
CA ASN A 46 4.83 11.25 10.86
C ASN A 46 5.09 10.69 12.27
N GLN A 47 4.10 10.74 13.16
CA GLN A 47 4.20 10.05 14.45
C GLN A 47 2.83 9.55 14.91
N TRP A 48 2.83 8.49 15.70
CA TRP A 48 1.66 8.06 16.43
C TRP A 48 1.31 9.10 17.49
N TRP A 49 0.06 9.49 17.54
CA TRP A 49 -0.45 10.52 18.41
C TRP A 49 -1.80 10.09 18.97
N SER A 50 -2.07 10.42 20.23
CA SER A 50 -3.33 10.15 20.89
C SER A 50 -4.12 11.45 21.06
N ALA A 51 -5.37 11.46 20.65
CA ALA A 51 -6.26 12.61 20.86
C ALA A 51 -6.59 12.77 22.34
N THR A 52 -6.77 11.64 23.04
CA THR A 52 -6.98 11.56 24.48
C THR A 52 -6.78 10.10 24.93
N ALA A 53 -6.31 9.93 26.17
CA ALA A 53 -6.16 8.61 26.80
C ALA A 53 -7.46 8.09 27.44
N ASN A 54 -8.57 8.80 27.30
CA ASN A 54 -9.82 8.53 28.03
C ASN A 54 -11.04 8.50 27.12
N ASN A 55 -10.91 7.98 25.91
CA ASN A 55 -12.08 7.71 25.09
C ASN A 55 -12.84 6.48 25.61
N TRP A 56 -14.14 6.55 25.51
CA TRP A 56 -15.04 5.45 25.86
C TRP A 56 -15.77 4.94 24.63
N ALA A 57 -16.15 3.68 24.62
CA ALA A 57 -17.00 3.17 23.57
C ALA A 57 -18.35 3.91 23.54
N GLY A 58 -18.80 4.29 22.35
CA GLY A 58 -19.95 5.16 22.11
C GLY A 58 -19.59 6.63 21.91
N GLU A 59 -18.31 7.00 21.97
CA GLU A 59 -17.84 8.36 21.69
C GLU A 59 -17.42 8.55 20.24
N ILE A 60 -17.39 9.82 19.81
CA ILE A 60 -16.99 10.24 18.47
C ILE A 60 -15.85 11.25 18.59
N ILE A 61 -14.78 11.03 17.85
CA ILE A 61 -13.65 11.95 17.76
C ILE A 61 -13.73 12.68 16.42
N LYS A 62 -13.68 14.01 16.47
CA LYS A 62 -13.58 14.87 15.28
C LYS A 62 -12.12 15.01 14.89
N ILE A 63 -11.80 14.73 13.63
CA ILE A 63 -10.44 14.77 13.13
C ILE A 63 -10.40 15.62 11.86
N GLY A 64 -9.49 16.62 11.87
CA GLY A 64 -9.18 17.41 10.68
C GLY A 64 -8.26 16.61 9.74
N VAL A 65 -8.66 16.49 8.48
CA VAL A 65 -7.93 15.74 7.46
C VAL A 65 -7.61 16.60 6.25
N ILE A 66 -6.51 16.25 5.57
CA ILE A 66 -6.02 16.91 4.35
C ILE A 66 -6.04 15.90 3.19
N SER A 67 -6.66 16.30 2.08
CA SER A 67 -6.71 15.47 0.87
C SER A 67 -5.33 15.01 0.44
N GLY A 68 -5.23 13.73 0.15
CA GLY A 68 -3.98 13.12 -0.28
C GLY A 68 -3.11 12.59 0.86
N GLU A 69 -3.37 12.88 2.12
CA GLU A 69 -2.63 12.32 3.24
C GLU A 69 -3.21 10.98 3.70
N ASN A 70 -2.36 10.14 4.25
CA ASN A 70 -2.76 8.87 4.83
C ASN A 70 -2.95 8.99 6.33
N TYR A 71 -4.04 8.41 6.81
CA TYR A 71 -4.42 8.36 8.22
C TYR A 71 -4.61 6.91 8.64
N GLN A 72 -4.01 6.58 9.79
CA GLN A 72 -4.19 5.28 10.43
C GLN A 72 -4.80 5.51 11.81
N PHE A 73 -5.81 4.72 12.15
CA PHE A 73 -6.52 4.78 13.40
C PHE A 73 -6.44 3.42 14.08
N SER A 74 -6.06 3.37 15.35
CA SER A 74 -5.75 2.12 16.02
C SER A 74 -6.12 2.09 17.50
N THR A 75 -6.70 0.97 17.91
CA THR A 75 -6.85 0.57 19.30
C THR A 75 -5.97 -0.65 19.64
N CYS A 76 -5.03 -0.99 18.76
CA CYS A 76 -4.24 -2.22 18.74
C CYS A 76 -2.77 -1.94 19.06
N ALA A 77 -2.16 -2.78 19.92
CA ALA A 77 -0.76 -2.62 20.31
C ALA A 77 0.25 -2.74 19.16
N THR A 78 -0.08 -3.49 18.12
CA THR A 78 0.77 -3.62 16.93
C THR A 78 0.92 -2.28 16.19
N TYR A 79 -0.10 -1.43 16.25
CA TYR A 79 -0.15 -0.12 15.62
C TYR A 79 -0.39 0.95 16.70
N GLY A 80 0.64 1.70 17.07
CA GLY A 80 0.55 2.78 18.04
C GLY A 80 0.93 2.41 19.48
N ASN A 81 1.29 1.15 19.76
CA ASN A 81 1.75 0.65 21.07
C ASN A 81 0.71 0.73 22.21
N VAL A 82 -0.56 0.85 21.89
CA VAL A 82 -1.65 0.87 22.87
C VAL A 82 -2.68 -0.18 22.50
N GLN A 83 -3.19 -0.90 23.49
CA GLN A 83 -4.21 -1.91 23.29
C GLN A 83 -5.41 -1.63 24.18
N ALA A 84 -6.58 -1.52 23.56
CA ALA A 84 -7.83 -1.48 24.30
C ALA A 84 -8.04 -2.77 25.09
N SER A 85 -8.69 -2.66 26.25
CA SER A 85 -8.97 -3.80 27.13
C SER A 85 -10.33 -4.48 26.84
N TYR A 86 -11.03 -4.02 25.81
CA TYR A 86 -12.31 -4.56 25.35
C TYR A 86 -12.28 -4.73 23.83
N ASP A 87 -13.21 -5.46 23.29
CA ASP A 87 -13.42 -5.70 21.88
C ASP A 87 -13.90 -4.41 21.19
N THR A 88 -13.08 -3.87 20.28
CA THR A 88 -13.32 -2.53 19.71
C THR A 88 -13.80 -2.58 18.27
N GLU A 89 -14.78 -1.75 17.95
CA GLU A 89 -15.23 -1.45 16.57
C GLU A 89 -14.94 0.01 16.26
N LEU A 90 -14.20 0.27 15.17
CA LEU A 90 -13.93 1.61 14.65
C LEU A 90 -14.76 1.85 13.38
N THR A 91 -15.47 2.97 13.33
CA THR A 91 -16.21 3.41 12.14
C THR A 91 -15.83 4.84 11.79
N LEU A 92 -15.28 5.03 10.59
CA LEU A 92 -14.91 6.35 10.05
C LEU A 92 -16.01 6.87 9.14
N ARG A 93 -16.48 8.10 9.39
CA ARG A 93 -17.51 8.77 8.61
C ARG A 93 -17.08 10.18 8.21
N ASP A 94 -17.64 10.71 7.14
CA ASP A 94 -17.51 12.13 6.84
C ASP A 94 -18.39 13.00 7.80
N GLN A 95 -18.25 14.29 7.71
CA GLN A 95 -19.00 15.24 8.52
C GLN A 95 -20.52 15.16 8.31
N THR A 96 -20.99 14.59 7.19
CA THR A 96 -22.42 14.39 6.89
C THR A 96 -22.96 13.08 7.43
N GLY A 97 -22.08 12.23 7.98
CA GLY A 97 -22.41 10.90 8.49
C GLY A 97 -22.30 9.78 7.46
N THR A 98 -21.81 10.07 6.24
CA THR A 98 -21.58 9.04 5.22
C THR A 98 -20.40 8.15 5.63
N LEU A 99 -20.57 6.83 5.52
CA LEU A 99 -19.51 5.87 5.81
C LEU A 99 -18.34 6.05 4.87
N ILE A 100 -17.14 6.10 5.42
CA ILE A 100 -15.87 6.08 4.69
C ILE A 100 -15.22 4.70 4.80
N ASP A 101 -15.05 4.21 6.03
CA ASP A 101 -14.42 2.92 6.30
C ASP A 101 -14.83 2.40 7.69
N PHE A 102 -14.65 1.11 7.94
CA PHE A 102 -14.84 0.54 9.27
C PHE A 102 -13.96 -0.69 9.47
N ASN A 103 -13.66 -1.00 10.69
CA ASN A 103 -12.99 -2.22 11.07
C ASN A 103 -13.47 -2.69 12.45
N ASP A 104 -13.70 -3.99 12.50
CA ASP A 104 -13.88 -4.84 13.65
C ASP A 104 -12.79 -5.89 13.54
N ASP A 105 -12.15 -6.37 14.56
CA ASP A 105 -11.18 -7.48 14.52
C ASP A 105 -10.10 -7.42 13.41
N TYR A 106 -9.15 -6.50 13.50
CA TYR A 106 -8.07 -6.43 12.50
C TYR A 106 -7.09 -7.60 12.63
N ILE A 107 -6.75 -8.24 11.51
CA ILE A 107 -5.81 -9.37 11.48
C ILE A 107 -4.47 -8.98 12.14
N GLY A 108 -4.11 -9.71 13.21
CA GLY A 108 -2.89 -9.44 13.99
C GLY A 108 -3.09 -8.53 15.20
N CYS A 109 -4.31 -8.04 15.42
CA CYS A 109 -4.69 -7.21 16.57
C CYS A 109 -5.56 -7.95 17.60
N GLY A 110 -5.99 -9.19 17.30
CA GLY A 110 -7.00 -9.88 18.11
C GLY A 110 -8.37 -9.22 17.92
N ASN A 111 -9.02 -8.82 19.03
CA ASN A 111 -10.31 -8.15 19.02
C ASN A 111 -10.20 -6.61 18.98
N GLN A 112 -9.09 -6.07 18.48
CA GLN A 112 -8.92 -4.63 18.33
C GLN A 112 -8.94 -4.22 16.87
N SER A 113 -9.37 -2.98 16.66
CA SER A 113 -9.61 -2.43 15.34
C SER A 113 -8.44 -1.58 14.84
N TYR A 114 -8.26 -1.59 13.52
CA TYR A 114 -7.31 -0.74 12.81
C TYR A 114 -7.88 -0.35 11.45
N ILE A 115 -7.88 0.95 11.16
CA ILE A 115 -8.27 1.51 9.86
C ILE A 115 -7.05 2.20 9.25
N ASN A 116 -6.81 1.98 7.96
CA ASN A 116 -5.79 2.67 7.17
C ASN A 116 -6.45 3.30 5.95
N TRP A 117 -6.57 4.62 5.94
CA TRP A 117 -7.31 5.35 4.94
C TRP A 117 -6.52 6.53 4.38
N THR A 118 -6.58 6.70 3.06
CA THR A 118 -6.07 7.89 2.39
C THR A 118 -7.19 8.88 2.17
N ALA A 119 -7.05 10.10 2.68
CA ALA A 119 -8.06 11.12 2.59
C ALA A 119 -8.31 11.57 1.14
N THR A 120 -9.52 11.41 0.66
CA THR A 120 -9.95 11.83 -0.69
C THR A 120 -10.41 13.29 -0.75
N PHE A 121 -10.54 13.94 0.41
CA PHE A 121 -10.93 15.35 0.57
C PHE A 121 -10.23 15.97 1.78
N SER A 122 -10.23 17.29 1.84
CA SER A 122 -9.82 18.04 3.05
C SER A 122 -11.07 18.50 3.81
N GLY A 123 -11.04 18.38 5.14
CA GLY A 123 -12.18 18.75 5.99
C GLY A 123 -12.17 18.02 7.33
N GLU A 124 -13.36 17.72 7.83
CA GLU A 124 -13.57 17.02 9.10
C GLU A 124 -14.11 15.62 8.82
N VAL A 125 -13.58 14.62 9.54
CA VAL A 125 -14.14 13.27 9.62
C VAL A 125 -14.48 12.94 11.07
N HIS A 126 -15.41 12.02 11.25
CA HIS A 126 -15.90 11.52 12.52
C HIS A 126 -15.47 10.08 12.70
N LEU A 127 -14.65 9.81 13.69
CA LEU A 127 -14.23 8.47 14.06
C LEU A 127 -15.03 8.03 15.28
N HIS A 128 -15.91 7.06 15.07
CA HIS A 128 -16.69 6.41 16.13
C HIS A 128 -15.88 5.27 16.72
N ILE A 129 -15.80 5.20 18.03
CA ILE A 129 -15.25 4.07 18.77
C ILE A 129 -16.40 3.38 19.52
N ASN A 130 -16.56 2.08 19.33
CA ASN A 130 -17.59 1.28 19.96
C ASN A 130 -16.98 0.02 20.58
N ASP A 131 -17.71 -0.57 21.50
CA ASP A 131 -17.54 -1.95 21.97
C ASP A 131 -18.30 -2.89 21.03
N GLN A 132 -18.02 -4.18 21.09
CA GLN A 132 -18.63 -5.23 20.26
C GLN A 132 -20.15 -5.03 20.09
N ASN A 133 -20.65 -5.26 18.87
CA ASN A 133 -22.05 -5.07 18.48
C ASN A 133 -22.55 -3.61 18.67
N CYS A 134 -21.70 -2.65 18.40
CA CYS A 134 -21.99 -1.22 18.55
C CYS A 134 -22.40 -0.81 19.98
N ALA A 135 -21.95 -1.53 20.97
CA ALA A 135 -22.25 -1.18 22.36
C ALA A 135 -21.42 0.03 22.83
N SER A 136 -21.90 0.68 23.87
CA SER A 136 -21.15 1.68 24.62
C SER A 136 -20.69 1.12 25.95
N ASN A 137 -19.55 1.58 26.45
CA ASN A 137 -19.06 1.25 27.77
C ASN A 137 -18.44 2.49 28.46
N SER A 138 -17.96 2.35 29.67
CA SER A 138 -17.25 3.40 30.42
C SER A 138 -15.80 3.02 30.71
N ILE A 139 -15.22 2.15 29.88
CA ILE A 139 -13.83 1.72 30.00
C ILE A 139 -12.98 2.68 29.19
N ALA A 140 -12.12 3.43 29.87
CA ALA A 140 -11.20 4.36 29.20
C ALA A 140 -10.24 3.59 28.31
N THR A 141 -10.12 4.03 27.07
CA THR A 141 -9.13 3.55 26.12
C THR A 141 -8.43 4.69 25.42
N GLU A 142 -7.26 4.43 24.90
CA GLU A 142 -6.49 5.36 24.11
C GLU A 142 -6.65 5.01 22.63
N LEU A 143 -7.10 5.97 21.83
CA LEU A 143 -7.15 5.84 20.38
C LEU A 143 -5.91 6.48 19.78
N MET A 144 -5.12 5.69 19.09
CA MET A 144 -3.91 6.13 18.42
C MET A 144 -4.20 6.53 16.98
N ILE A 145 -3.66 7.65 16.56
CA ILE A 145 -3.79 8.18 15.21
C ILE A 145 -2.40 8.44 14.65
N PHE A 146 -2.14 7.96 13.44
CA PHE A 146 -0.95 8.28 12.67
C PHE A 146 -1.35 9.06 11.42
N ARG A 147 -0.61 10.12 11.11
CA ARG A 147 -0.80 10.91 9.90
C ARG A 147 0.50 10.97 9.13
N SER A 148 0.47 10.63 7.85
CA SER A 148 1.61 10.80 6.95
C SER A 148 1.18 11.48 5.65
N PRO A 149 2.04 12.31 5.03
CA PRO A 149 1.77 12.79 3.68
C PRO A 149 1.75 11.58 2.74
N ILE A 150 0.97 11.64 1.67
CA ILE A 150 1.22 10.73 0.56
C ILE A 150 2.61 11.09 0.02
N SER A 151 3.49 10.12 0.03
CA SER A 151 4.64 10.15 -0.83
C SER A 151 4.12 10.14 -2.27
N ILE A 152 3.96 11.31 -2.89
CA ILE A 152 3.76 11.37 -4.34
C ILE A 152 5.09 10.90 -4.92
N CYS A 153 5.18 9.59 -5.17
CA CYS A 153 6.34 9.01 -5.81
C CYS A 153 6.49 9.61 -7.21
N SER A 154 7.48 10.48 -7.38
CA SER A 154 8.03 10.83 -8.67
C SER A 154 9.26 9.94 -8.88
N PRO A 155 9.19 8.92 -9.75
CA PRO A 155 10.31 7.98 -9.92
C PRO A 155 11.59 8.69 -10.36
N PRO A 156 12.76 8.14 -10.02
CA PRO A 156 14.04 8.61 -10.57
C PRO A 156 14.04 8.56 -12.09
N VAL A 157 14.72 9.53 -12.74
CA VAL A 157 14.84 9.61 -14.20
C VAL A 157 16.29 9.35 -14.60
N ALA A 158 16.51 8.32 -15.41
CA ALA A 158 17.83 7.96 -15.89
C ALA A 158 17.81 7.55 -17.37
N THR A 159 18.95 7.73 -18.02
CA THR A 159 19.25 7.16 -19.34
C THR A 159 20.37 6.15 -19.21
N TYR A 160 20.35 5.14 -20.08
CA TYR A 160 21.26 4.01 -20.01
C TYR A 160 21.97 3.82 -21.35
N ASN A 161 23.28 3.53 -21.31
CA ASN A 161 24.06 3.16 -22.48
C ASN A 161 24.79 1.85 -22.19
N LYS A 162 24.42 0.79 -22.91
CA LYS A 162 25.02 -0.54 -22.81
C LYS A 162 26.18 -0.70 -23.79
N THR A 163 27.30 -1.24 -23.30
CA THR A 163 28.48 -1.59 -24.11
C THR A 163 28.82 -3.05 -23.91
N CYS A 164 28.77 -3.84 -24.97
CA CYS A 164 29.13 -5.25 -24.95
C CYS A 164 30.64 -5.46 -24.92
N GLN A 165 31.09 -6.43 -24.12
CA GLN A 165 32.49 -6.85 -23.99
C GLN A 165 32.74 -8.19 -24.71
N PRO A 166 33.98 -8.50 -25.14
CA PRO A 166 34.30 -9.71 -25.88
C PRO A 166 34.03 -11.02 -25.16
N ASN A 167 33.98 -11.00 -23.83
CA ASN A 167 33.75 -12.17 -22.93
C ASN A 167 32.28 -12.45 -22.63
N SER A 168 31.34 -11.96 -23.46
CA SER A 168 29.89 -12.08 -23.26
C SER A 168 29.34 -11.32 -22.04
N THR A 169 30.16 -10.48 -21.42
CA THR A 169 29.70 -9.52 -20.42
C THR A 169 29.35 -8.19 -21.08
N TYR A 170 28.79 -7.28 -20.30
CA TYR A 170 28.53 -5.92 -20.75
C TYR A 170 28.65 -4.93 -19.60
N ASP A 171 28.92 -3.71 -19.98
CA ASP A 171 28.91 -2.56 -19.06
C ASP A 171 27.69 -1.71 -19.35
N VAL A 172 27.14 -1.07 -18.32
CA VAL A 172 26.03 -0.11 -18.47
C VAL A 172 26.44 1.20 -17.83
N ALA A 173 26.57 2.23 -18.66
CA ALA A 173 26.68 3.60 -18.19
C ALA A 173 25.28 4.15 -17.92
N ILE A 174 25.08 4.73 -16.75
CA ILE A 174 23.82 5.29 -16.27
C ILE A 174 24.02 6.79 -16.10
N ASN A 175 23.19 7.60 -16.73
CA ASN A 175 23.12 9.03 -16.47
C ASN A 175 21.81 9.31 -15.72
N LEU A 176 21.89 9.45 -14.40
CA LEU A 176 20.79 9.79 -13.51
C LEU A 176 20.57 11.30 -13.55
N SER A 177 19.53 11.73 -14.24
CA SER A 177 19.20 13.15 -14.41
C SER A 177 18.34 13.71 -13.27
N SER A 178 17.60 12.86 -12.57
CA SER A 178 16.76 13.23 -11.43
C SER A 178 16.66 12.06 -10.43
N THR A 179 16.69 12.37 -9.16
CA THR A 179 16.43 11.42 -8.06
C THR A 179 14.93 11.19 -7.82
N GLY A 180 14.06 11.87 -8.57
CA GLY A 180 12.63 11.81 -8.34
C GLY A 180 12.20 12.64 -7.13
N SER A 181 11.27 12.09 -6.34
CA SER A 181 10.77 12.74 -5.10
C SER A 181 11.78 12.74 -3.96
N GLY A 182 12.76 11.83 -3.98
CA GLY A 182 13.78 11.71 -2.94
C GLY A 182 15.01 12.60 -3.19
N SER A 183 15.77 12.82 -2.12
CA SER A 183 17.07 13.57 -2.21
C SER A 183 18.20 12.71 -2.75
N SER A 184 18.07 11.39 -2.72
CA SER A 184 19.08 10.41 -3.14
C SER A 184 18.42 9.08 -3.53
N VAL A 185 19.17 8.24 -4.25
CA VAL A 185 18.71 6.94 -4.72
C VAL A 185 19.69 5.82 -4.40
N SER A 186 19.21 4.59 -4.50
CA SER A 186 20.01 3.37 -4.58
C SER A 186 19.95 2.81 -6.01
N ILE A 187 21.09 2.30 -6.52
CA ILE A 187 21.19 1.64 -7.81
C ILE A 187 21.56 0.18 -7.56
N SER A 188 20.71 -0.73 -8.01
CA SER A 188 20.84 -2.18 -7.76
C SER A 188 20.44 -3.02 -8.98
N THR A 189 20.80 -4.28 -8.93
CA THR A 189 20.16 -5.35 -9.70
C THR A 189 19.42 -6.27 -8.74
N ILE A 190 18.74 -7.32 -9.24
CA ILE A 190 18.05 -8.29 -8.39
C ILE A 190 19.00 -8.98 -7.38
N ASP A 191 20.28 -9.14 -7.74
CA ASP A 191 21.25 -9.92 -6.97
C ASP A 191 22.24 -9.06 -6.17
N SER A 192 22.33 -7.76 -6.46
CA SER A 192 23.38 -6.91 -5.89
C SER A 192 22.99 -5.44 -5.83
N VAL A 193 23.41 -4.79 -4.74
CA VAL A 193 23.35 -3.32 -4.62
C VAL A 193 24.73 -2.75 -4.98
N TYR A 194 24.76 -1.84 -5.94
CA TYR A 194 26.01 -1.24 -6.43
C TYR A 194 26.29 0.13 -5.82
N PHE A 195 25.25 0.94 -5.68
CA PHE A 195 25.37 2.29 -5.13
C PHE A 195 24.21 2.54 -4.17
N THR A 196 24.51 3.21 -3.07
CA THR A 196 23.51 3.63 -2.07
C THR A 196 23.66 5.11 -1.75
N ASN A 197 22.56 5.79 -1.51
CA ASN A 197 22.53 7.19 -1.11
C ASN A 197 23.27 8.12 -2.09
N VAL A 198 23.07 7.91 -3.38
CA VAL A 198 23.70 8.73 -4.45
C VAL A 198 22.71 9.73 -5.02
N GLN A 199 23.24 10.83 -5.58
CA GLN A 199 22.47 11.92 -6.18
C GLN A 199 22.50 11.83 -7.71
N SER A 200 21.90 12.79 -8.41
CA SER A 200 22.02 12.90 -9.86
C SER A 200 23.50 12.95 -10.30
N GLY A 201 23.80 12.23 -11.38
CA GLY A 201 25.17 12.08 -11.86
C GLY A 201 25.34 10.88 -12.79
N SER A 202 26.58 10.58 -13.15
CA SER A 202 26.95 9.46 -14.03
C SER A 202 27.52 8.31 -13.21
N TYR A 203 27.00 7.10 -13.45
CA TYR A 203 27.37 5.85 -12.77
C TYR A 203 27.70 4.79 -13.82
N SER A 204 28.49 3.78 -13.46
CA SER A 204 28.82 2.67 -14.35
C SER A 204 28.76 1.36 -13.60
N LEU A 205 28.04 0.40 -14.18
CA LEU A 205 28.03 -1.00 -13.75
C LEU A 205 28.83 -1.80 -14.77
N ASN A 206 29.90 -2.45 -14.33
CA ASN A 206 30.82 -3.13 -15.23
C ASN A 206 30.75 -4.66 -15.05
N GLY A 207 30.96 -5.38 -16.14
CA GLY A 207 31.09 -6.83 -16.12
C GLY A 207 29.78 -7.57 -15.85
N LEU A 208 28.64 -6.98 -16.15
CA LEU A 208 27.34 -7.64 -16.03
C LEU A 208 27.25 -8.82 -16.99
N SER A 209 26.62 -9.90 -16.57
CA SER A 209 26.43 -11.11 -17.38
C SER A 209 24.98 -11.58 -17.31
N GLY A 210 24.55 -12.35 -18.32
CA GLY A 210 23.18 -12.84 -18.36
C GLY A 210 22.14 -11.76 -18.66
N ILE A 211 20.91 -12.01 -18.25
CA ILE A 211 19.81 -11.05 -18.29
C ILE A 211 19.80 -10.32 -16.94
N SER A 212 19.93 -9.01 -16.97
CA SER A 212 19.90 -8.20 -15.73
C SER A 212 18.86 -7.12 -15.83
N THR A 213 18.21 -6.80 -14.72
CA THR A 213 17.35 -5.63 -14.57
C THR A 213 18.03 -4.68 -13.60
N ILE A 214 18.32 -3.47 -14.05
CA ILE A 214 18.82 -2.39 -13.19
C ILE A 214 17.59 -1.71 -12.58
N VAL A 215 17.59 -1.54 -11.28
CA VAL A 215 16.57 -0.82 -10.51
C VAL A 215 17.23 0.40 -9.87
N ILE A 216 16.63 1.56 -10.07
CA ILE A 216 17.00 2.80 -9.37
C ILE A 216 15.82 3.19 -8.52
N SER A 217 15.97 3.09 -7.21
CA SER A 217 14.91 3.38 -6.23
C SER A 217 15.30 4.54 -5.33
N ASP A 218 14.30 5.29 -4.87
CA ASP A 218 14.49 6.26 -3.79
C ASP A 218 15.18 5.58 -2.59
N PHE A 219 16.11 6.28 -1.94
CA PHE A 219 16.89 5.70 -0.84
C PHE A 219 16.06 5.46 0.41
N ILE A 220 15.03 6.29 0.64
CA ILE A 220 14.15 6.19 1.81
C ILE A 220 12.89 5.38 1.48
N ASP A 221 12.29 5.61 0.30
CA ASP A 221 11.09 4.93 -0.17
C ASP A 221 11.41 4.02 -1.37
N SER A 222 11.78 2.78 -1.08
CA SER A 222 12.14 1.80 -2.11
C SER A 222 10.98 1.40 -3.04
N SER A 223 9.72 1.75 -2.71
CA SER A 223 8.58 1.56 -3.60
C SER A 223 8.56 2.57 -4.76
N CYS A 224 9.30 3.69 -4.61
CA CYS A 224 9.48 4.72 -5.61
C CYS A 224 10.70 4.42 -6.47
N TYR A 225 10.52 3.75 -7.60
CA TYR A 225 11.63 3.29 -8.44
C TYR A 225 11.34 3.40 -9.94
N THR A 226 12.42 3.36 -10.72
CA THR A 226 12.44 3.06 -12.15
C THR A 226 13.29 1.82 -12.41
N SER A 227 13.00 1.09 -13.48
CA SER A 227 13.78 -0.11 -13.83
C SER A 227 14.00 -0.23 -15.33
N GLN A 228 15.15 -0.81 -15.72
CA GLN A 228 15.50 -1.09 -17.10
C GLN A 228 16.11 -2.47 -17.23
N GLY A 229 15.50 -3.31 -18.06
CA GLY A 229 16.00 -4.62 -18.40
C GLY A 229 17.08 -4.60 -19.49
N PHE A 230 18.06 -5.49 -19.36
CA PHE A 230 19.15 -5.69 -20.34
C PHE A 230 19.26 -7.17 -20.66
N SER A 231 19.37 -7.47 -21.97
CA SER A 231 19.64 -8.83 -22.45
C SER A 231 21.15 -9.11 -22.50
N ILE A 232 21.50 -10.38 -22.59
CA ILE A 232 22.89 -10.83 -22.81
C ILE A 232 23.49 -10.19 -24.08
N CYS A 233 24.80 -10.00 -24.06
CA CYS A 233 25.56 -9.77 -25.29
C CYS A 233 25.92 -11.11 -25.92
N ASN A 234 25.33 -11.44 -27.06
CA ASN A 234 25.80 -12.55 -27.83
C ASN A 234 27.15 -12.19 -28.46
N PRO A 235 28.23 -12.93 -28.19
CA PRO A 235 29.46 -12.72 -28.97
C PRO A 235 29.11 -12.99 -30.43
N CYS A 236 29.48 -12.09 -31.30
CA CYS A 236 29.36 -12.32 -32.73
C CYS A 236 30.23 -13.56 -33.07
N THR A 237 29.64 -14.75 -33.11
CA THR A 237 30.31 -15.94 -33.64
C THR A 237 30.51 -15.67 -35.13
N ASN A 238 31.78 -15.65 -35.56
CA ASN A 238 32.30 -15.45 -36.89
C ASN A 238 31.32 -15.84 -38.02
N ILE A 239 30.38 -14.98 -38.33
CA ILE A 239 29.79 -14.91 -39.64
C ILE A 239 30.67 -13.88 -40.34
N SER A 240 31.32 -14.22 -41.42
CA SER A 240 32.05 -13.33 -42.30
C SER A 240 31.05 -12.36 -42.95
N ALA A 241 30.57 -11.39 -42.14
CA ALA A 241 29.80 -10.26 -42.59
C ALA A 241 30.78 -9.09 -42.86
N PRO A 242 30.49 -8.22 -43.82
CA PRO A 242 31.34 -7.07 -44.09
C PRO A 242 31.56 -6.27 -42.81
N SER A 243 32.76 -5.76 -42.62
CA SER A 243 33.38 -5.27 -41.39
C SER A 243 32.74 -4.05 -40.72
N ASP A 244 31.52 -3.64 -41.09
CA ASP A 244 30.97 -2.34 -40.74
C ASP A 244 29.62 -2.35 -40.04
N LEU A 245 29.09 -3.52 -39.64
CA LEU A 245 27.87 -3.58 -38.83
C LEU A 245 28.23 -3.81 -37.36
N PRO A 246 27.92 -2.84 -36.47
CA PRO A 246 28.08 -3.05 -35.04
C PRO A 246 27.17 -4.20 -34.58
N CYS A 247 27.64 -5.04 -33.67
CA CYS A 247 26.91 -6.18 -33.09
C CYS A 247 25.55 -5.80 -32.44
N ASN A 248 25.20 -4.54 -32.40
CA ASN A 248 23.96 -3.97 -31.90
C ASN A 248 22.99 -3.50 -33.00
N ALA A 249 23.19 -3.86 -34.26
CA ALA A 249 22.18 -3.55 -35.27
C ALA A 249 20.86 -4.23 -34.91
N PRO A 250 19.71 -3.50 -34.88
CA PRO A 250 18.42 -4.13 -34.70
C PRO A 250 18.23 -5.18 -35.77
N SER A 251 17.75 -6.37 -35.42
CA SER A 251 17.45 -7.45 -36.34
C SER A 251 16.63 -6.88 -37.51
N LEU A 252 17.25 -6.83 -38.70
CA LEU A 252 16.50 -6.61 -39.94
C LEU A 252 15.53 -7.80 -40.09
N ASN A 253 14.23 -7.53 -39.96
CA ASN A 253 13.20 -8.45 -40.44
C ASN A 253 13.37 -8.58 -41.97
N LEU A 254 14.01 -9.65 -42.41
CA LEU A 254 13.93 -10.06 -43.80
C LEU A 254 12.52 -10.56 -44.07
N LEU A 255 11.79 -9.82 -44.91
CA LEU A 255 10.57 -10.23 -45.58
C LEU A 255 10.77 -11.47 -46.45
#